data_064bfce3605a9fb589e519ec1e460f51
#
_entry.id   064bfce3605a9fb589e519ec1e460f51
#
_cell.length_a   1.000
_cell.length_b   1.000
_cell.length_c   1.000
_cell.angle_alpha   90.00
_cell.angle_beta   90.00
_cell.angle_gamma   90.00
#
_symmetry.space_group_name_H-M   'P 1'
#
loop_
_entity.id
_entity.type
_entity.pdbx_description
1 polymer ?
#
loop_
_entity_poly.entity_id
_entity_poly.type
_entity_poly.pdbx_seq_one_letter_code
_entity_poly.pdbx_strand_id
1 'polypeptide(L)'
;MKAFLILEDGTVFEGNHIGADKEIISEIVFNTSMAGYLEVLTDPSYAGQAVCMTYPLIGNYGVCREDCESLKPWPDGFIVRELSRIPSNFRCDVSIQEYLEENGVPGIEGIDTRALVRILREKGTMNGMITTNADYKLEEVIPKLKAYTTGNVVEKVTCSEKYTMAPSKDLADNGPISGSAVFVKADYEAGKREMRPSMVKELNGTGLKVALMDFGAKRNIPHSLCQRGCEVTIYPAQTKAEEIIADAPDGIMLSNGPGDPKECTEIIKEIKKLYDTDIPIFAICLGHQLMALATGADTHKLKYGHRGGNHPVKDLATGRVYISSQNHGYVVDTDNLDPKIAVPAFINVNDGTNEGLSYTGKRIFTVQYHPEACPGPQDSGYLFDRFIDMMKDKKEGGNKNA
;
A
#
# COMPACT_ATOMS: atom_id res chain seq x y z
N MET A 1 21.60 -1.97 23.01
CA MET A 1 22.73 -2.41 22.14
C MET A 1 22.94 -1.35 21.08
N LYS A 2 24.19 -1.09 20.65
CA LYS A 2 24.43 -0.16 19.52
C LYS A 2 23.98 -0.79 18.21
N ALA A 3 23.53 0.06 17.29
CA ALA A 3 23.22 -0.31 15.92
C ALA A 3 23.74 0.76 14.95
N PHE A 4 23.95 0.36 13.72
CA PHE A 4 24.48 1.20 12.64
C PHE A 4 23.57 1.11 11.43
N LEU A 5 23.23 2.27 10.86
CA LEU A 5 22.65 2.37 9.55
C LEU A 5 23.75 2.83 8.57
N ILE A 6 24.13 1.97 7.66
CA ILE A 6 25.18 2.20 6.66
C ILE A 6 24.51 2.40 5.30
N LEU A 7 24.71 3.53 4.65
CA LEU A 7 24.18 3.82 3.32
C LEU A 7 25.20 3.47 2.23
N GLU A 8 24.73 3.21 1.02
CA GLU A 8 25.58 2.82 -0.12
C GLU A 8 26.57 3.91 -0.56
N ASP A 9 26.36 5.16 -0.13
CA ASP A 9 27.30 6.27 -0.35
C ASP A 9 28.41 6.35 0.70
N GLY A 10 28.43 5.43 1.66
CA GLY A 10 29.36 5.35 2.77
C GLY A 10 28.98 6.17 4.01
N THR A 11 27.84 6.85 3.99
CA THR A 11 27.35 7.56 5.18
C THR A 11 26.93 6.54 6.25
N VAL A 12 27.30 6.79 7.50
CA VAL A 12 26.96 5.94 8.64
C VAL A 12 26.27 6.76 9.73
N PHE A 13 25.16 6.23 10.22
CA PHE A 13 24.47 6.73 11.40
C PHE A 13 24.61 5.70 12.53
N GLU A 14 25.08 6.14 13.69
CA GLU A 14 25.14 5.35 14.92
C GLU A 14 23.92 5.65 15.80
N GLY A 15 23.26 4.61 16.30
CA GLY A 15 22.11 4.70 17.17
C GLY A 15 21.99 3.51 18.09
N ASN A 16 20.78 3.24 18.56
CA ASN A 16 20.46 2.09 19.39
C ASN A 16 19.59 1.11 18.61
N HIS A 17 19.84 -0.17 18.82
CA HIS A 17 19.04 -1.25 18.26
C HIS A 17 17.65 -1.27 18.91
N ILE A 18 16.63 -1.46 18.05
CA ILE A 18 15.24 -1.75 18.42
C ILE A 18 14.73 -2.93 17.58
N GLY A 19 13.69 -3.61 18.07
CA GLY A 19 13.08 -4.75 17.39
C GLY A 19 13.97 -6.00 17.40
N ALA A 20 13.89 -6.79 16.34
CA ALA A 20 14.57 -8.10 16.27
C ALA A 20 16.07 -7.99 16.05
N ASP A 21 16.84 -8.85 16.69
CA ASP A 21 18.30 -8.96 16.50
C ASP A 21 18.62 -9.65 15.16
N LYS A 22 18.59 -8.85 14.12
CA LYS A 22 18.78 -9.30 12.74
C LYS A 22 19.43 -8.19 11.91
N GLU A 23 20.35 -8.58 11.03
CA GLU A 23 20.92 -7.70 10.02
C GLU A 23 20.07 -7.73 8.74
N ILE A 24 19.89 -6.57 8.12
CA ILE A 24 19.18 -6.48 6.83
C ILE A 24 19.91 -5.54 5.87
N ILE A 25 19.74 -5.82 4.57
CA ILE A 25 20.02 -4.88 3.48
C ILE A 25 18.70 -4.60 2.77
N SER A 26 18.41 -3.31 2.54
CA SER A 26 17.14 -2.89 1.96
C SER A 26 17.23 -1.50 1.34
N GLU A 27 16.28 -1.12 0.49
CA GLU A 27 16.13 0.26 0.04
C GLU A 27 15.65 1.14 1.21
N ILE A 28 16.36 2.22 1.50
CA ILE A 28 16.01 3.16 2.56
C ILE A 28 15.07 4.22 2.01
N VAL A 29 13.87 4.27 2.59
CA VAL A 29 12.84 5.26 2.25
C VAL A 29 12.38 6.01 3.49
N PHE A 30 11.62 7.09 3.33
CA PHE A 30 11.08 7.84 4.46
C PHE A 30 9.59 8.13 4.29
N ASN A 31 8.88 8.23 5.40
CA ASN A 31 7.48 8.63 5.45
C ASN A 31 7.31 9.88 6.31
N THR A 32 6.52 10.85 5.83
CA THR A 32 6.32 12.16 6.47
C THR A 32 5.05 12.25 7.32
N SER A 33 4.31 11.17 7.48
CA SER A 33 3.11 11.14 8.31
C SER A 33 3.45 11.38 9.78
N MET A 34 2.62 12.16 10.47
CA MET A 34 2.79 12.44 11.90
C MET A 34 2.16 11.36 12.79
N ALA A 35 1.26 10.56 12.24
CA ALA A 35 0.55 9.46 12.90
C ALA A 35 0.38 8.32 11.91
N GLY A 36 -0.13 7.16 12.37
CA GLY A 36 -0.37 6.02 11.48
C GLY A 36 0.88 5.19 11.23
N TYR A 37 1.80 5.13 12.18
CA TYR A 37 3.02 4.31 12.03
C TYR A 37 2.71 2.81 11.97
N LEU A 38 1.61 2.36 12.56
CA LEU A 38 1.21 0.96 12.48
C LEU A 38 0.70 0.60 11.09
N GLU A 39 -0.11 1.47 10.51
CA GLU A 39 -0.59 1.35 9.14
C GLU A 39 0.58 1.39 8.15
N VAL A 40 1.61 2.23 8.39
CA VAL A 40 2.86 2.21 7.61
C VAL A 40 3.59 0.87 7.78
N LEU A 41 3.72 0.36 9.01
CA LEU A 41 4.37 -0.93 9.26
C LEU A 41 3.63 -2.10 8.60
N THR A 42 2.30 -2.03 8.50
CA THR A 42 1.48 -3.12 7.97
C THR A 42 1.02 -2.91 6.51
N ASP A 43 1.50 -1.87 5.84
CA ASP A 43 1.27 -1.65 4.40
C ASP A 43 2.20 -2.53 3.56
N PRO A 44 1.67 -3.50 2.78
CA PRO A 44 2.46 -4.37 1.93
C PRO A 44 3.32 -3.62 0.88
N SER A 45 2.96 -2.39 0.54
CA SER A 45 3.74 -1.56 -0.39
C SER A 45 5.15 -1.22 0.10
N TYR A 46 5.46 -1.45 1.39
CA TYR A 46 6.82 -1.30 1.94
C TYR A 46 7.65 -2.59 1.90
N ALA A 47 7.16 -3.69 1.35
CA ALA A 47 7.95 -4.91 1.22
C ALA A 47 9.23 -4.65 0.40
N GLY A 48 10.39 -5.06 0.94
CA GLY A 48 11.70 -4.78 0.36
C GLY A 48 12.26 -3.39 0.68
N GLN A 49 11.67 -2.64 1.61
CA GLN A 49 12.11 -1.31 2.03
C GLN A 49 12.30 -1.22 3.55
N ALA A 50 13.29 -0.45 4.00
CA ALA A 50 13.40 -0.02 5.39
C ALA A 50 12.90 1.42 5.52
N VAL A 51 11.95 1.65 6.42
CA VAL A 51 11.20 2.91 6.47
C VAL A 51 11.69 3.79 7.61
N CYS A 52 12.09 5.01 7.28
CA CYS A 52 12.39 6.08 8.23
C CYS A 52 11.14 6.92 8.49
N MET A 53 10.63 6.92 9.72
CA MET A 53 9.60 7.86 10.14
C MET A 53 10.22 9.22 10.46
N THR A 54 9.70 10.28 9.81
CA THR A 54 10.24 11.63 10.02
C THR A 54 9.70 12.30 11.28
N TYR A 55 8.57 11.85 11.79
CA TYR A 55 8.02 12.35 13.05
C TYR A 55 8.92 11.94 14.23
N PRO A 56 9.25 12.87 15.15
CA PRO A 56 10.31 12.64 16.13
C PRO A 56 10.05 11.51 17.12
N LEU A 57 8.79 11.34 17.57
CA LEU A 57 8.41 10.36 18.56
C LEU A 57 7.43 9.35 17.96
N ILE A 58 7.84 8.09 17.90
CA ILE A 58 7.04 6.97 17.37
C ILE A 58 6.69 6.00 18.50
N GLY A 59 5.54 5.32 18.40
CA GLY A 59 5.11 4.32 19.37
C GLY A 59 4.33 4.85 20.58
N ASN A 60 4.00 6.14 20.59
CA ASN A 60 3.33 6.80 21.74
C ASN A 60 1.92 6.27 22.04
N TYR A 61 1.23 5.67 21.08
CA TYR A 61 -0.07 5.01 21.29
C TYR A 61 -0.01 3.47 21.18
N GLY A 62 1.20 2.90 21.03
CA GLY A 62 1.42 1.46 20.93
C GLY A 62 0.87 0.86 19.63
N VAL A 63 0.64 -0.43 19.66
CA VAL A 63 0.04 -1.22 18.58
C VAL A 63 -1.37 -1.60 18.98
N CYS A 64 -2.33 -1.33 18.11
CA CYS A 64 -3.66 -1.90 18.14
C CYS A 64 -3.81 -2.81 16.93
N ARG A 65 -3.84 -4.12 17.14
CA ARG A 65 -3.86 -5.11 16.03
C ARG A 65 -5.07 -4.97 15.11
N GLU A 66 -6.15 -4.38 15.60
CA GLU A 66 -7.34 -4.06 14.80
C GLU A 66 -7.09 -3.02 13.72
N ASP A 67 -6.12 -2.13 13.93
CA ASP A 67 -5.80 -1.03 13.01
C ASP A 67 -4.76 -1.44 11.94
N CYS A 68 -4.32 -2.71 11.93
CA CYS A 68 -3.39 -3.22 10.93
C CYS A 68 -4.02 -3.25 9.52
N GLU A 69 -3.28 -2.80 8.53
CA GLU A 69 -3.67 -2.85 7.11
C GLU A 69 -3.40 -4.20 6.45
N SER A 70 -2.67 -5.08 7.12
CA SER A 70 -2.44 -6.47 6.73
C SER A 70 -2.03 -7.31 7.94
N LEU A 71 -1.73 -8.60 7.73
CA LEU A 71 -1.52 -9.57 8.81
C LEU A 71 -0.21 -9.41 9.58
N LYS A 72 0.79 -8.72 9.00
CA LYS A 72 2.13 -8.58 9.57
C LYS A 72 2.79 -7.29 9.10
N PRO A 73 3.88 -6.85 9.74
CA PRO A 73 4.71 -5.80 9.17
C PRO A 73 5.42 -6.29 7.91
N TRP A 74 5.58 -5.37 6.95
CA TRP A 74 6.21 -5.63 5.67
C TRP A 74 7.55 -4.94 5.46
N PRO A 75 7.80 -3.75 6.05
CA PRO A 75 9.13 -3.17 5.97
C PRO A 75 10.20 -4.14 6.48
N ASP A 76 11.31 -4.23 5.77
CA ASP A 76 12.47 -5.03 6.18
C ASP A 76 13.14 -4.47 7.44
N GLY A 77 12.99 -3.14 7.67
CA GLY A 77 13.54 -2.47 8.83
C GLY A 77 12.81 -1.18 9.18
N PHE A 78 12.95 -0.74 10.42
CA PHE A 78 12.27 0.44 10.95
C PHE A 78 13.25 1.43 11.57
N ILE A 79 13.19 2.69 11.13
CA ILE A 79 14.16 3.74 11.49
C ILE A 79 13.40 4.90 12.12
N VAL A 80 13.76 5.27 13.35
CA VAL A 80 13.09 6.34 14.10
C VAL A 80 14.08 7.26 14.81
N ARG A 81 13.64 8.47 15.10
CA ARG A 81 14.41 9.38 15.95
C ARG A 81 14.35 8.93 17.41
N GLU A 82 13.15 8.63 17.89
CA GLU A 82 12.89 8.21 19.25
C GLU A 82 11.70 7.25 19.28
N LEU A 83 11.86 6.14 19.97
CA LEU A 83 10.79 5.18 20.24
C LEU A 83 10.21 5.42 21.63
N SER A 84 8.88 5.59 21.71
CA SER A 84 8.19 5.74 22.98
C SER A 84 8.33 4.47 23.81
N ARG A 85 8.82 4.61 25.04
CA ARG A 85 9.01 3.49 25.96
C ARG A 85 7.74 3.02 26.62
N ILE A 86 6.77 3.92 26.77
CA ILE A 86 5.49 3.64 27.44
C ILE A 86 4.37 4.14 26.53
N PRO A 87 3.69 3.22 25.84
CA PRO A 87 2.52 3.61 25.05
C PRO A 87 1.36 4.02 25.97
N SER A 88 0.61 5.03 25.56
CA SER A 88 -0.53 5.57 26.30
C SER A 88 -1.78 5.58 25.42
N ASN A 89 -2.43 4.43 25.31
CA ASN A 89 -3.72 4.29 24.61
C ASN A 89 -4.48 3.10 25.20
N PHE A 90 -5.76 3.28 25.48
CA PHE A 90 -6.62 2.22 26.04
C PHE A 90 -6.82 1.02 25.08
N ARG A 91 -6.55 1.18 23.78
CA ARG A 91 -6.60 0.12 22.77
C ARG A 91 -5.23 -0.54 22.52
N CYS A 92 -4.19 -0.13 23.24
CA CYS A 92 -2.86 -0.67 23.04
C CYS A 92 -2.79 -2.15 23.47
N ASP A 93 -2.43 -3.03 22.53
CA ASP A 93 -2.21 -4.45 22.77
C ASP A 93 -0.77 -4.72 23.20
N VAL A 94 0.21 -4.15 22.47
CA VAL A 94 1.64 -4.29 22.72
C VAL A 94 2.39 -3.02 22.37
N SER A 95 3.62 -2.86 22.85
CA SER A 95 4.50 -1.79 22.41
C SER A 95 5.02 -2.03 20.99
N ILE A 96 5.51 -0.97 20.32
CA ILE A 96 6.17 -1.13 19.01
C ILE A 96 7.43 -2.01 19.13
N GLN A 97 8.20 -1.89 20.21
CA GLN A 97 9.37 -2.72 20.44
C GLN A 97 9.02 -4.22 20.43
N GLU A 98 8.02 -4.61 21.22
CA GLU A 98 7.53 -5.99 21.27
C GLU A 98 6.98 -6.46 19.92
N TYR A 99 6.21 -5.59 19.23
CA TYR A 99 5.64 -5.92 17.92
C TYR A 99 6.71 -6.15 16.85
N LEU A 100 7.77 -5.35 16.83
CA LEU A 100 8.89 -5.52 15.90
C LEU A 100 9.68 -6.81 16.22
N GLU A 101 9.92 -7.11 17.51
CA GLU A 101 10.57 -8.35 17.97
C GLU A 101 9.77 -9.60 17.58
N GLU A 102 8.47 -9.62 17.89
CA GLU A 102 7.56 -10.73 17.56
C GLU A 102 7.55 -11.06 16.06
N ASN A 103 7.71 -10.03 15.21
CA ASN A 103 7.62 -10.18 13.76
C ASN A 103 8.98 -10.22 13.05
N GLY A 104 10.09 -10.23 13.79
CA GLY A 104 11.43 -10.34 13.22
C GLY A 104 11.87 -9.13 12.40
N VAL A 105 11.37 -7.94 12.71
CA VAL A 105 11.74 -6.67 12.06
C VAL A 105 12.80 -5.96 12.89
N PRO A 106 14.03 -5.79 12.38
CA PRO A 106 15.07 -5.01 13.05
C PRO A 106 14.84 -3.51 12.85
N GLY A 107 15.41 -2.71 13.76
CA GLY A 107 15.35 -1.28 13.58
C GLY A 107 16.46 -0.53 14.33
N ILE A 108 16.46 0.77 14.15
CA ILE A 108 17.41 1.68 14.79
C ILE A 108 16.71 2.95 15.27
N GLU A 109 17.01 3.34 16.51
CA GLU A 109 16.56 4.62 17.07
C GLU A 109 17.74 5.52 17.44
N GLY A 110 17.47 6.79 17.73
CA GLY A 110 18.45 7.75 18.24
C GLY A 110 19.29 8.42 17.15
N ILE A 111 19.07 8.12 15.87
CA ILE A 111 19.79 8.74 14.76
C ILE A 111 19.17 10.10 14.40
N ASP A 112 19.94 10.93 13.68
CA ASP A 112 19.41 12.14 13.06
C ASP A 112 18.59 11.82 11.79
N THR A 113 17.31 11.52 11.97
CA THR A 113 16.37 11.22 10.86
C THR A 113 16.23 12.40 9.90
N ARG A 114 16.38 13.65 10.38
CA ARG A 114 16.36 14.83 9.51
C ARG A 114 17.56 14.86 8.56
N ALA A 115 18.75 14.55 9.07
CA ALA A 115 19.95 14.45 8.23
C ALA A 115 19.81 13.32 7.21
N LEU A 116 19.34 12.14 7.61
CA LEU A 116 19.05 11.01 6.72
C LEU A 116 18.10 11.43 5.60
N VAL A 117 16.96 12.04 5.94
CA VAL A 117 15.95 12.47 4.95
C VAL A 117 16.51 13.52 3.99
N ARG A 118 17.37 14.43 4.46
CA ARG A 118 18.04 15.38 3.55
C ARG A 118 18.93 14.68 2.53
N ILE A 119 19.70 13.68 2.94
CA ILE A 119 20.53 12.87 2.03
C ILE A 119 19.65 12.19 0.98
N LEU A 120 18.57 11.51 1.41
CA LEU A 120 17.66 10.83 0.50
C LEU A 120 16.95 11.79 -0.48
N ARG A 121 16.60 13.00 -0.05
CA ARG A 121 16.03 14.03 -0.93
C ARG A 121 17.04 14.59 -1.94
N GLU A 122 18.28 14.75 -1.52
CA GLU A 122 19.35 15.31 -2.36
C GLU A 122 19.92 14.29 -3.34
N LYS A 123 20.08 13.02 -2.93
CA LYS A 123 20.72 11.96 -3.72
C LYS A 123 19.74 10.96 -4.33
N GLY A 124 18.55 10.85 -3.80
CA GLY A 124 17.54 9.82 -4.11
C GLY A 124 17.45 8.75 -3.02
N THR A 125 16.44 7.88 -3.11
CA THR A 125 16.42 6.66 -2.29
C THR A 125 17.64 5.81 -2.64
N MET A 126 18.20 5.15 -1.64
CA MET A 126 19.41 4.34 -1.81
C MET A 126 19.38 3.13 -0.88
N ASN A 127 20.18 2.14 -1.22
CA ASN A 127 20.30 0.95 -0.39
C ASN A 127 21.07 1.25 0.89
N GLY A 128 20.70 0.55 1.95
CA GLY A 128 21.37 0.64 3.24
C GLY A 128 21.30 -0.68 3.99
N MET A 129 22.16 -0.79 5.01
CA MET A 129 22.25 -1.91 5.92
C MET A 129 21.94 -1.43 7.34
N ILE A 130 21.08 -2.16 8.04
CA ILE A 130 20.95 -2.02 9.50
C ILE A 130 21.66 -3.21 10.13
N THR A 131 22.65 -2.94 11.00
CA THR A 131 23.46 -3.98 11.65
C THR A 131 23.81 -3.60 13.09
N THR A 132 23.95 -4.60 13.95
CA THR A 132 24.50 -4.49 15.32
C THR A 132 25.98 -4.83 15.38
N ASN A 133 26.56 -5.31 14.28
CA ASN A 133 27.99 -5.64 14.17
C ASN A 133 28.81 -4.34 14.10
N ALA A 134 29.58 -4.06 15.17
CA ALA A 134 30.46 -2.90 15.23
C ALA A 134 31.77 -3.06 14.41
N ASP A 135 32.11 -4.30 14.03
CA ASP A 135 33.34 -4.62 13.31
C ASP A 135 33.13 -4.62 11.77
N TYR A 136 32.05 -3.95 11.29
CA TYR A 136 31.79 -3.82 9.85
C TYR A 136 32.94 -3.10 9.14
N LYS A 137 33.18 -3.47 7.88
CA LYS A 137 34.14 -2.79 7.00
C LYS A 137 33.40 -2.20 5.81
N LEU A 138 33.49 -0.91 5.65
CA LEU A 138 32.82 -0.19 4.55
C LEU A 138 33.21 -0.74 3.18
N GLU A 139 34.47 -1.16 3.00
CA GLU A 139 34.99 -1.74 1.76
C GLU A 139 34.27 -3.04 1.37
N GLU A 140 33.76 -3.80 2.37
CA GLU A 140 33.02 -5.04 2.17
C GLU A 140 31.50 -4.82 2.07
N VAL A 141 30.97 -3.81 2.79
CA VAL A 141 29.53 -3.50 2.85
C VAL A 141 29.06 -2.75 1.64
N ILE A 142 29.74 -1.66 1.22
CA ILE A 142 29.29 -0.79 0.13
C ILE A 142 29.08 -1.55 -1.19
N PRO A 143 29.96 -2.46 -1.63
CA PRO A 143 29.71 -3.26 -2.83
C PRO A 143 28.44 -4.11 -2.76
N LYS A 144 28.12 -4.67 -1.57
CA LYS A 144 26.91 -5.45 -1.35
C LYS A 144 25.65 -4.58 -1.45
N LEU A 145 25.71 -3.37 -0.87
CA LEU A 145 24.62 -2.41 -0.93
C LEU A 145 24.34 -1.98 -2.38
N LYS A 146 25.37 -1.66 -3.14
CA LYS A 146 25.23 -1.26 -4.55
C LYS A 146 24.73 -2.39 -5.47
N ALA A 147 24.98 -3.64 -5.11
CA ALA A 147 24.51 -4.81 -5.87
C ALA A 147 23.11 -5.27 -5.47
N TYR A 148 22.56 -4.74 -4.38
CA TYR A 148 21.26 -5.16 -3.87
C TYR A 148 20.13 -4.67 -4.79
N THR A 149 19.20 -5.57 -5.10
CA THR A 149 17.93 -5.29 -5.80
C THR A 149 16.81 -5.99 -5.07
N THR A 150 15.66 -5.35 -4.99
CA THR A 150 14.47 -5.89 -4.29
C THR A 150 13.86 -7.08 -5.03
N GLY A 151 13.99 -7.12 -6.37
CA GLY A 151 13.35 -8.11 -7.23
C GLY A 151 11.83 -8.03 -7.23
N ASN A 152 11.19 -9.07 -7.78
CA ASN A 152 9.73 -9.14 -7.81
C ASN A 152 9.17 -9.40 -6.39
N VAL A 153 8.65 -8.36 -5.76
CA VAL A 153 8.09 -8.42 -4.40
C VAL A 153 6.59 -8.69 -4.37
N VAL A 154 5.87 -8.52 -5.49
CA VAL A 154 4.42 -8.77 -5.58
C VAL A 154 4.10 -10.23 -5.22
N GLU A 155 4.92 -11.18 -5.67
CA GLU A 155 4.74 -12.61 -5.35
C GLU A 155 4.84 -12.91 -3.85
N LYS A 156 5.53 -12.08 -3.07
CA LYS A 156 5.70 -12.27 -1.63
C LYS A 156 4.53 -11.73 -0.83
N VAL A 157 3.78 -10.78 -1.40
CA VAL A 157 2.73 -10.03 -0.68
C VAL A 157 1.31 -10.42 -1.09
N THR A 158 1.13 -10.98 -2.27
CA THR A 158 -0.18 -11.43 -2.76
C THR A 158 -0.75 -12.57 -1.94
N CYS A 159 -2.06 -12.72 -1.90
CA CYS A 159 -2.71 -13.86 -1.27
C CYS A 159 -2.33 -15.18 -1.96
N SER A 160 -2.31 -16.28 -1.20
CA SER A 160 -1.94 -17.60 -1.71
C SER A 160 -3.07 -18.29 -2.46
N GLU A 161 -4.33 -17.96 -2.13
CA GLU A 161 -5.52 -18.56 -2.71
C GLU A 161 -6.65 -17.52 -2.82
N LYS A 162 -7.57 -17.80 -3.73
CA LYS A 162 -8.78 -17.01 -3.92
C LYS A 162 -9.71 -17.13 -2.73
N TYR A 163 -10.25 -16.01 -2.26
CA TYR A 163 -11.27 -15.99 -1.19
C TYR A 163 -12.27 -14.84 -1.41
N THR A 164 -13.41 -14.90 -0.72
CA THR A 164 -14.49 -13.91 -0.85
C THR A 164 -14.82 -13.26 0.48
N MET A 165 -14.98 -11.94 0.45
CA MET A 165 -15.44 -11.12 1.56
C MET A 165 -16.88 -10.70 1.33
N ALA A 166 -17.73 -10.91 2.34
CA ALA A 166 -19.13 -10.53 2.30
C ALA A 166 -19.33 -9.02 2.56
N PRO A 167 -20.46 -8.42 2.13
CA PRO A 167 -20.84 -7.09 2.55
C PRO A 167 -20.88 -6.98 4.07
N SER A 168 -20.09 -6.08 4.65
CA SER A 168 -20.06 -5.88 6.10
C SER A 168 -19.62 -4.46 6.44
N LYS A 169 -20.15 -3.93 7.56
CA LYS A 169 -19.67 -2.68 8.16
C LYS A 169 -18.53 -2.91 9.14
N ASP A 170 -18.33 -4.13 9.60
CA ASP A 170 -17.31 -4.47 10.57
C ASP A 170 -16.09 -5.09 9.91
N LEU A 171 -14.92 -4.53 10.19
CA LEU A 171 -13.63 -5.06 9.75
C LEU A 171 -13.38 -6.49 10.26
N ALA A 172 -13.89 -6.82 11.44
CA ALA A 172 -13.68 -8.12 12.07
C ALA A 172 -14.41 -9.26 11.34
N ASP A 173 -15.50 -8.98 10.60
CA ASP A 173 -16.29 -9.97 9.89
C ASP A 173 -15.62 -10.49 8.60
N ASN A 174 -14.62 -9.76 8.11
CA ASN A 174 -14.00 -10.06 6.84
C ASN A 174 -12.62 -10.67 7.07
N GLY A 175 -12.51 -11.97 6.95
CA GLY A 175 -11.33 -12.82 7.11
C GLY A 175 -9.98 -12.32 6.56
N PRO A 176 -9.02 -13.21 6.30
CA PRO A 176 -7.62 -12.83 6.09
C PRO A 176 -7.41 -12.00 4.84
N ILE A 177 -6.46 -11.08 4.91
CA ILE A 177 -6.06 -10.17 3.84
C ILE A 177 -4.57 -10.36 3.57
N SER A 178 -4.17 -10.12 2.33
CA SER A 178 -2.87 -10.36 1.70
C SER A 178 -1.70 -10.74 2.61
N GLY A 179 -0.97 -11.78 2.24
CA GLY A 179 0.18 -12.30 2.99
C GLY A 179 -0.10 -13.55 3.81
N SER A 180 -1.16 -14.32 3.46
CA SER A 180 -1.44 -15.68 3.94
C SER A 180 -1.10 -15.96 5.40
N ALA A 181 -1.95 -15.56 6.30
CA ALA A 181 -2.22 -16.25 7.54
C ALA A 181 -3.67 -15.99 7.91
N VAL A 182 -4.35 -17.02 8.30
CA VAL A 182 -5.70 -16.97 8.84
C VAL A 182 -5.65 -16.08 10.07
N PHE A 183 -6.36 -14.96 10.09
CA PHE A 183 -6.72 -14.30 11.34
C PHE A 183 -7.60 -15.32 12.08
N VAL A 184 -6.98 -16.11 12.94
CA VAL A 184 -7.72 -17.10 13.69
C VAL A 184 -8.52 -16.33 14.73
N LYS A 185 -9.83 -16.39 14.58
CA LYS A 185 -10.80 -15.92 15.60
C LYS A 185 -10.45 -16.42 17.01
N ALA A 186 -9.65 -17.50 17.12
CA ALA A 186 -9.17 -18.12 18.36
C ALA A 186 -8.21 -17.25 19.18
N ASP A 187 -7.37 -16.39 18.57
CA ASP A 187 -6.45 -15.54 19.32
C ASP A 187 -7.17 -14.33 19.93
N TYR A 188 -8.29 -13.95 19.36
CA TYR A 188 -9.17 -12.90 19.89
C TYR A 188 -9.96 -13.36 21.13
N GLU A 189 -10.33 -14.65 21.20
CA GLU A 189 -11.03 -15.22 22.37
C GLU A 189 -10.14 -15.39 23.61
N ALA A 190 -8.83 -15.48 23.43
CA ALA A 190 -7.87 -15.58 24.55
C ALA A 190 -7.72 -14.25 25.32
N GLY A 191 -8.06 -13.12 24.74
CA GLY A 191 -7.86 -11.78 25.31
C GLY A 191 -9.08 -11.14 25.96
N LYS A 192 -10.13 -11.86 26.33
CA LYS A 192 -11.31 -11.38 27.12
C LYS A 192 -11.61 -9.87 27.02
N ARG A 193 -11.73 -9.33 25.81
CA ARG A 193 -12.45 -8.07 25.59
C ARG A 193 -13.80 -8.41 24.97
N GLU A 194 -14.88 -8.25 25.74
CA GLU A 194 -16.22 -8.23 25.16
C GLU A 194 -16.25 -7.12 24.10
N MET A 195 -16.29 -7.53 22.83
CA MET A 195 -16.61 -6.59 21.77
C MET A 195 -17.95 -5.94 22.11
N ARG A 196 -18.01 -4.62 22.14
CA ARG A 196 -19.30 -3.93 22.16
C ARG A 196 -20.07 -4.43 20.94
N PRO A 197 -21.33 -4.90 21.09
CA PRO A 197 -22.13 -5.25 19.94
C PRO A 197 -22.16 -4.02 19.04
N SER A 198 -21.54 -4.09 17.87
CA SER A 198 -21.73 -3.04 16.87
C SER A 198 -23.22 -3.00 16.60
N MET A 199 -23.85 -1.83 16.67
CA MET A 199 -25.21 -1.62 16.19
C MET A 199 -25.18 -1.69 14.67
N VAL A 200 -24.80 -2.82 14.12
CA VAL A 200 -24.78 -3.06 12.69
C VAL A 200 -26.20 -3.30 12.25
N LYS A 201 -26.84 -2.29 11.67
CA LYS A 201 -27.96 -2.53 10.77
C LYS A 201 -27.43 -3.43 9.66
N GLU A 202 -28.07 -4.57 9.44
CA GLU A 202 -27.80 -5.42 8.27
C GLU A 202 -27.71 -4.53 7.03
N LEU A 203 -26.55 -4.55 6.40
CA LEU A 203 -26.42 -3.95 5.08
C LEU A 203 -27.16 -4.84 4.12
N ASN A 204 -28.26 -4.34 3.58
CA ASN A 204 -28.84 -4.93 2.36
C ASN A 204 -27.73 -4.82 1.31
N GLY A 205 -27.15 -5.95 0.93
CA GLY A 205 -26.10 -5.99 -0.10
C GLY A 205 -26.62 -5.32 -1.37
N THR A 206 -25.75 -4.60 -2.07
CA THR A 206 -26.08 -4.00 -3.37
C THR A 206 -26.30 -5.08 -4.44
N GLY A 207 -25.93 -6.34 -4.16
CA GLY A 207 -25.88 -7.43 -5.14
C GLY A 207 -24.78 -7.25 -6.19
N LEU A 208 -23.83 -6.31 -5.97
CA LEU A 208 -22.68 -6.11 -6.84
C LEU A 208 -21.52 -7.00 -6.40
N LYS A 209 -20.87 -7.63 -7.39
CA LYS A 209 -19.71 -8.48 -7.23
C LYS A 209 -18.46 -7.78 -7.76
N VAL A 210 -17.45 -7.65 -6.94
CA VAL A 210 -16.17 -7.05 -7.33
C VAL A 210 -15.08 -8.12 -7.30
N ALA A 211 -14.34 -8.26 -8.40
CA ALA A 211 -13.10 -9.02 -8.45
C ALA A 211 -11.94 -8.09 -8.09
N LEU A 212 -11.19 -8.40 -7.04
CA LEU A 212 -10.01 -7.66 -6.64
C LEU A 212 -8.76 -8.48 -6.94
N MET A 213 -7.88 -7.98 -7.81
CA MET A 213 -6.55 -8.54 -7.99
C MET A 213 -5.61 -8.02 -6.90
N ASP A 214 -5.07 -8.93 -6.12
CA ASP A 214 -4.24 -8.62 -4.95
C ASP A 214 -2.76 -8.55 -5.32
N PHE A 215 -2.22 -7.34 -5.43
CA PHE A 215 -0.79 -7.08 -5.63
C PHE A 215 -0.07 -6.73 -4.33
N GLY A 216 -0.72 -6.89 -3.19
CA GLY A 216 -0.35 -6.42 -1.86
C GLY A 216 -1.39 -5.40 -1.36
N ALA A 217 -2.65 -5.79 -1.41
CA ALA A 217 -3.76 -4.92 -1.06
C ALA A 217 -3.74 -4.54 0.43
N LYS A 218 -3.89 -3.24 0.72
CA LYS A 218 -4.26 -2.80 2.04
C LYS A 218 -5.69 -3.21 2.37
N ARG A 219 -5.91 -3.64 3.61
CA ARG A 219 -7.19 -4.12 4.13
C ARG A 219 -8.35 -3.15 3.86
N ASN A 220 -8.06 -1.87 3.94
CA ASN A 220 -9.08 -0.85 3.80
C ASN A 220 -9.64 -0.73 2.36
N ILE A 221 -8.95 -1.28 1.34
CA ILE A 221 -9.45 -1.30 -0.05
C ILE A 221 -10.67 -2.22 -0.18
N PRO A 222 -10.57 -3.55 0.03
CA PRO A 222 -11.73 -4.43 -0.05
C PRO A 222 -12.79 -4.06 1.00
N HIS A 223 -12.37 -3.63 2.20
CA HIS A 223 -13.30 -3.19 3.24
C HIS A 223 -14.17 -2.00 2.81
N SER A 224 -13.58 -1.00 2.13
CA SER A 224 -14.33 0.15 1.59
C SER A 224 -15.42 -0.27 0.60
N LEU A 225 -15.21 -1.34 -0.16
CA LEU A 225 -16.21 -1.91 -1.06
C LEU A 225 -17.27 -2.73 -0.28
N CYS A 226 -16.84 -3.54 0.68
CA CYS A 226 -17.75 -4.32 1.53
C CYS A 226 -18.68 -3.42 2.35
N GLN A 227 -18.16 -2.32 2.91
CA GLN A 227 -18.95 -1.31 3.62
C GLN A 227 -20.02 -0.65 2.74
N ARG A 228 -19.81 -0.62 1.43
CA ARG A 228 -20.76 -0.12 0.42
C ARG A 228 -21.69 -1.21 -0.12
N GLY A 229 -21.66 -2.40 0.49
CA GLY A 229 -22.56 -3.51 0.20
C GLY A 229 -22.13 -4.38 -0.98
N CYS A 230 -20.87 -4.33 -1.40
CA CYS A 230 -20.32 -5.22 -2.42
C CYS A 230 -19.85 -6.55 -1.81
N GLU A 231 -20.05 -7.65 -2.54
CA GLU A 231 -19.32 -8.90 -2.35
C GLU A 231 -17.98 -8.77 -3.09
N VAL A 232 -16.85 -8.99 -2.40
CA VAL A 232 -15.52 -8.81 -2.98
C VAL A 232 -14.80 -10.15 -3.01
N THR A 233 -14.49 -10.65 -4.20
CA THR A 233 -13.63 -11.83 -4.38
C THR A 233 -12.22 -11.39 -4.67
N ILE A 234 -11.30 -11.80 -3.82
CA ILE A 234 -9.87 -11.49 -3.90
C ILE A 234 -9.16 -12.61 -4.66
N TYR A 235 -8.36 -12.24 -5.64
CA TYR A 235 -7.60 -13.13 -6.50
C TYR A 235 -6.10 -12.90 -6.34
N PRO A 236 -5.29 -13.98 -6.27
CA PRO A 236 -3.84 -13.85 -6.35
C PRO A 236 -3.40 -13.06 -7.59
N ALA A 237 -2.26 -12.36 -7.47
CA ALA A 237 -1.74 -11.50 -8.54
C ALA A 237 -1.54 -12.20 -9.89
N GLN A 238 -1.23 -13.51 -9.88
CA GLN A 238 -0.95 -14.31 -11.07
C GLN A 238 -2.20 -14.95 -11.69
N THR A 239 -3.39 -14.68 -11.14
CA THR A 239 -4.66 -15.23 -11.67
C THR A 239 -4.89 -14.80 -13.11
N LYS A 240 -5.32 -15.73 -13.94
CA LYS A 240 -5.57 -15.47 -15.36
C LYS A 240 -6.85 -14.65 -15.55
N ALA A 241 -6.82 -13.73 -16.51
CA ALA A 241 -7.98 -12.89 -16.81
C ALA A 241 -9.23 -13.69 -17.13
N GLU A 242 -9.06 -14.83 -17.82
CA GLU A 242 -10.16 -15.73 -18.19
C GLU A 242 -10.90 -16.29 -16.98
N GLU A 243 -10.19 -16.57 -15.87
CA GLU A 243 -10.80 -17.04 -14.61
C GLU A 243 -11.63 -15.94 -13.97
N ILE A 244 -11.08 -14.72 -13.91
CA ILE A 244 -11.78 -13.56 -13.35
C ILE A 244 -13.05 -13.24 -14.17
N ILE A 245 -12.94 -13.27 -15.50
CA ILE A 245 -14.06 -13.02 -16.42
C ILE A 245 -15.15 -14.10 -16.28
N ALA A 246 -14.73 -15.37 -16.09
CA ALA A 246 -15.68 -16.49 -15.95
C ALA A 246 -16.55 -16.37 -14.69
N ASP A 247 -16.06 -15.73 -13.63
CA ASP A 247 -16.83 -15.46 -12.42
C ASP A 247 -17.85 -14.30 -12.58
N ALA A 248 -17.86 -13.65 -13.76
CA ALA A 248 -18.79 -12.59 -14.16
C ALA A 248 -18.93 -11.46 -13.11
N PRO A 249 -17.85 -10.80 -12.70
CA PRO A 249 -17.91 -9.67 -11.77
C PRO A 249 -18.60 -8.46 -12.40
N ASP A 250 -19.27 -7.66 -11.58
CA ASP A 250 -19.83 -6.38 -11.99
C ASP A 250 -18.74 -5.30 -12.18
N GLY A 251 -17.59 -5.44 -11.47
CA GLY A 251 -16.44 -4.57 -11.60
C GLY A 251 -15.13 -5.24 -11.16
N ILE A 252 -14.01 -4.67 -11.58
CA ILE A 252 -12.66 -5.14 -11.24
C ILE A 252 -11.92 -4.04 -10.48
N MET A 253 -11.30 -4.40 -9.35
CA MET A 253 -10.39 -3.57 -8.57
C MET A 253 -8.97 -4.08 -8.77
N LEU A 254 -8.05 -3.21 -9.17
CA LEU A 254 -6.61 -3.48 -9.17
C LEU A 254 -5.99 -2.79 -7.96
N SER A 255 -5.43 -3.57 -7.03
CA SER A 255 -4.97 -3.05 -5.74
C SER A 255 -3.66 -2.28 -5.83
N ASN A 256 -3.26 -1.67 -4.72
CA ASN A 256 -1.90 -1.21 -4.46
C ASN A 256 -0.93 -2.39 -4.34
N GLY A 257 0.37 -2.10 -4.27
CA GLY A 257 1.41 -3.09 -4.04
C GLY A 257 2.82 -2.49 -4.12
N PRO A 258 3.85 -3.29 -3.80
CA PRO A 258 5.26 -2.89 -3.81
C PRO A 258 5.94 -3.09 -5.16
N GLY A 259 7.15 -2.52 -5.29
CA GLY A 259 8.12 -2.86 -6.32
C GLY A 259 8.08 -1.99 -7.57
N ASP A 260 8.87 -2.40 -8.57
CA ASP A 260 8.89 -1.79 -9.90
C ASP A 260 7.77 -2.40 -10.75
N PRO A 261 6.81 -1.59 -11.25
CA PRO A 261 5.72 -2.12 -12.06
C PRO A 261 6.20 -2.84 -13.34
N LYS A 262 7.37 -2.47 -13.87
CA LYS A 262 7.93 -3.09 -15.08
C LYS A 262 8.40 -4.54 -14.86
N GLU A 263 8.62 -4.95 -13.62
CA GLU A 263 8.96 -6.35 -13.29
C GLU A 263 7.72 -7.28 -13.36
N CYS A 264 6.50 -6.72 -13.33
CA CYS A 264 5.23 -7.46 -13.32
C CYS A 264 4.74 -7.87 -14.72
N THR A 265 5.63 -8.31 -15.60
CA THR A 265 5.35 -8.52 -17.05
C THR A 265 4.16 -9.44 -17.34
N GLU A 266 4.00 -10.54 -16.59
CA GLU A 266 2.89 -11.48 -16.79
C GLU A 266 1.57 -10.88 -16.28
N ILE A 267 1.59 -10.16 -15.17
CA ILE A 267 0.41 -9.47 -14.63
C ILE A 267 -0.08 -8.41 -15.62
N ILE A 268 0.84 -7.64 -16.23
CA ILE A 268 0.52 -6.62 -17.24
C ILE A 268 -0.22 -7.25 -18.44
N LYS A 269 0.18 -8.43 -18.87
CA LYS A 269 -0.51 -9.15 -19.97
C LYS A 269 -1.94 -9.55 -19.59
N GLU A 270 -2.16 -10.00 -18.37
CA GLU A 270 -3.50 -10.35 -17.90
C GLU A 270 -4.37 -9.09 -17.73
N ILE A 271 -3.83 -8.00 -17.20
CA ILE A 271 -4.53 -6.71 -17.11
C ILE A 271 -4.93 -6.18 -18.50
N LYS A 272 -4.08 -6.38 -19.53
CA LYS A 272 -4.42 -6.00 -20.90
C LYS A 272 -5.67 -6.74 -21.41
N LYS A 273 -5.82 -8.03 -21.10
CA LYS A 273 -7.03 -8.79 -21.45
C LYS A 273 -8.26 -8.27 -20.70
N LEU A 274 -8.12 -7.90 -19.41
CA LEU A 274 -9.20 -7.29 -18.65
C LEU A 274 -9.60 -5.91 -19.20
N TYR A 275 -8.62 -5.10 -19.61
CA TYR A 275 -8.86 -3.81 -20.29
C TYR A 275 -9.69 -3.96 -21.56
N ASP A 276 -9.52 -5.06 -22.32
CA ASP A 276 -10.23 -5.28 -23.55
C ASP A 276 -11.71 -5.69 -23.34
N THR A 277 -12.10 -5.94 -22.08
CA THR A 277 -13.50 -6.17 -21.69
C THR A 277 -14.28 -4.85 -21.51
N ASP A 278 -15.61 -4.95 -21.30
CA ASP A 278 -16.46 -3.82 -20.91
C ASP A 278 -16.71 -3.76 -19.38
N ILE A 279 -15.99 -4.56 -18.61
CA ILE A 279 -16.14 -4.57 -17.15
C ILE A 279 -15.55 -3.26 -16.60
N PRO A 280 -16.27 -2.51 -15.73
CA PRO A 280 -15.74 -1.35 -15.06
C PRO A 280 -14.49 -1.68 -14.25
N ILE A 281 -13.45 -0.83 -14.33
CA ILE A 281 -12.20 -1.05 -13.59
C ILE A 281 -11.84 0.21 -12.80
N PHE A 282 -11.50 0.00 -11.53
CA PHE A 282 -10.84 0.98 -10.68
C PHE A 282 -9.48 0.44 -10.23
N ALA A 283 -8.43 1.26 -10.32
CA ALA A 283 -7.08 0.84 -9.99
C ALA A 283 -6.38 1.86 -9.08
N ILE A 284 -5.63 1.36 -8.10
CA ILE A 284 -4.98 2.14 -7.06
C ILE A 284 -3.47 1.87 -7.05
N CYS A 285 -2.65 2.91 -7.04
CA CYS A 285 -1.20 2.93 -6.86
C CYS A 285 -0.49 1.97 -7.84
N LEU A 286 0.01 0.80 -7.43
CA LEU A 286 0.61 -0.16 -8.36
C LEU A 286 -0.37 -0.60 -9.45
N GLY A 287 -1.65 -0.82 -9.11
CA GLY A 287 -2.68 -1.15 -10.09
C GLY A 287 -2.86 -0.06 -11.16
N HIS A 288 -2.75 1.23 -10.79
CA HIS A 288 -2.74 2.34 -11.74
C HIS A 288 -1.56 2.25 -12.71
N GLN A 289 -0.35 2.00 -12.18
CA GLN A 289 0.88 1.88 -12.97
C GLN A 289 0.81 0.66 -13.92
N LEU A 290 0.35 -0.48 -13.44
CA LEU A 290 0.18 -1.69 -14.25
C LEU A 290 -0.86 -1.52 -15.35
N MET A 291 -1.98 -0.83 -15.09
CA MET A 291 -2.98 -0.52 -16.10
C MET A 291 -2.41 0.43 -17.17
N ALA A 292 -1.61 1.43 -16.77
CA ALA A 292 -0.95 2.34 -17.68
C ALA A 292 0.04 1.61 -18.59
N LEU A 293 0.88 0.72 -18.05
CA LEU A 293 1.79 -0.12 -18.81
C LEU A 293 1.05 -1.08 -19.76
N ALA A 294 -0.05 -1.69 -19.30
CA ALA A 294 -0.88 -2.59 -20.12
C ALA A 294 -1.51 -1.89 -21.33
N THR A 295 -1.63 -0.58 -21.29
CA THR A 295 -2.24 0.27 -22.33
C THR A 295 -1.23 1.11 -23.11
N GLY A 296 0.09 0.85 -22.91
CA GLY A 296 1.17 1.40 -23.72
C GLY A 296 1.81 2.69 -23.21
N ALA A 297 1.42 3.17 -22.03
CA ALA A 297 2.15 4.23 -21.33
C ALA A 297 3.45 3.68 -20.71
N ASP A 298 4.30 4.54 -20.21
CA ASP A 298 5.54 4.17 -19.53
C ASP A 298 5.54 4.66 -18.06
N THR A 299 6.50 4.18 -17.28
CA THR A 299 6.69 4.58 -15.87
C THR A 299 8.17 4.83 -15.62
N HIS A 300 8.47 5.75 -14.69
CA HIS A 300 9.83 5.95 -14.21
C HIS A 300 9.90 6.06 -12.69
N LYS A 301 11.07 5.80 -12.14
CA LYS A 301 11.35 5.92 -10.71
C LYS A 301 11.55 7.39 -10.34
N LEU A 302 10.78 7.86 -9.36
CA LEU A 302 10.99 9.18 -8.76
C LEU A 302 12.27 9.19 -7.91
N LYS A 303 12.87 10.33 -7.75
CA LYS A 303 14.11 10.49 -6.99
C LYS A 303 14.01 9.97 -5.55
N TYR A 304 12.91 10.28 -4.87
CA TYR A 304 12.65 9.81 -3.50
C TYR A 304 11.18 9.37 -3.28
N GLY A 305 10.33 9.44 -4.32
CA GLY A 305 8.93 9.06 -4.27
C GLY A 305 8.05 10.02 -3.45
N HIS A 306 6.76 9.69 -3.40
CA HIS A 306 5.79 10.37 -2.55
C HIS A 306 5.37 9.42 -1.42
N ARG A 307 5.62 9.81 -0.15
CA ARG A 307 5.25 9.01 1.04
C ARG A 307 4.84 9.92 2.18
N GLY A 308 3.56 9.81 2.56
CA GLY A 308 2.97 10.61 3.63
C GLY A 308 1.50 10.91 3.40
N GLY A 309 0.82 11.48 4.41
CA GLY A 309 -0.61 11.77 4.38
C GLY A 309 -0.96 13.23 4.06
N ASN A 310 -0.07 13.99 3.41
CA ASN A 310 -0.21 15.43 3.22
C ASN A 310 0.10 15.91 1.79
N HIS A 311 -0.10 15.06 0.80
CA HIS A 311 0.16 15.38 -0.60
C HIS A 311 -1.08 15.99 -1.27
N PRO A 312 -1.01 17.22 -1.81
CA PRO A 312 -2.14 17.84 -2.48
C PRO A 312 -2.27 17.31 -3.92
N VAL A 313 -3.43 16.77 -4.24
CA VAL A 313 -3.78 16.26 -5.57
C VAL A 313 -4.94 17.06 -6.13
N LYS A 314 -4.80 17.54 -7.36
CA LYS A 314 -5.82 18.29 -8.07
C LYS A 314 -6.58 17.37 -9.02
N ASP A 315 -7.90 17.31 -8.86
CA ASP A 315 -8.83 16.76 -9.83
C ASP A 315 -8.97 17.73 -11.00
N LEU A 316 -8.60 17.29 -12.20
CA LEU A 316 -8.59 18.13 -13.39
C LEU A 316 -9.99 18.42 -13.94
N ALA A 317 -10.97 17.54 -13.68
CA ALA A 317 -12.34 17.74 -14.13
C ALA A 317 -13.08 18.80 -13.31
N THR A 318 -12.85 18.83 -11.99
CA THR A 318 -13.54 19.74 -11.07
C THR A 318 -12.71 20.96 -10.67
N GLY A 319 -11.38 20.87 -10.84
CA GLY A 319 -10.41 21.86 -10.37
C GLY A 319 -10.19 21.86 -8.86
N ARG A 320 -10.83 20.94 -8.12
CA ARG A 320 -10.67 20.80 -6.65
C ARG A 320 -9.33 20.19 -6.31
N VAL A 321 -8.79 20.60 -5.16
CA VAL A 321 -7.58 20.02 -4.57
C VAL A 321 -7.99 19.25 -3.33
N TYR A 322 -7.54 18.00 -3.25
CA TYR A 322 -7.70 17.11 -2.12
C TYR A 322 -6.35 16.84 -1.47
N ILE A 323 -6.32 16.63 -0.17
CA ILE A 323 -5.13 16.12 0.50
C ILE A 323 -5.20 14.61 0.50
N SER A 324 -4.14 13.96 0.03
CA SER A 324 -4.09 12.52 -0.18
C SER A 324 -3.01 11.82 0.63
N SER A 325 -3.21 10.53 0.86
CA SER A 325 -2.19 9.61 1.34
C SER A 325 -1.44 9.04 0.14
N GLN A 326 -0.11 8.99 0.25
CA GLN A 326 0.79 8.55 -0.82
C GLN A 326 1.82 7.56 -0.28
N ASN A 327 2.10 6.52 -1.06
CA ASN A 327 3.21 5.61 -0.81
C ASN A 327 3.65 4.95 -2.12
N HIS A 328 4.41 5.67 -2.94
CA HIS A 328 4.94 5.13 -4.20
C HIS A 328 6.31 5.72 -4.55
N GLY A 329 7.13 4.91 -5.22
CA GLY A 329 8.44 5.30 -5.75
C GLY A 329 8.44 5.51 -7.27
N TYR A 330 7.39 5.09 -7.97
CA TYR A 330 7.25 5.18 -9.42
C TYR A 330 6.04 6.03 -9.80
N VAL A 331 6.08 6.60 -11.00
CA VAL A 331 5.01 7.44 -11.54
C VAL A 331 4.80 7.11 -13.03
N VAL A 332 3.58 7.29 -13.51
CA VAL A 332 3.22 7.11 -14.92
C VAL A 332 3.63 8.35 -15.73
N ASP A 333 4.35 8.12 -16.82
CA ASP A 333 4.70 9.15 -17.80
C ASP A 333 3.51 9.48 -18.68
N THR A 334 3.16 10.75 -18.75
CA THR A 334 2.03 11.23 -19.58
C THR A 334 2.45 11.81 -20.92
N ASP A 335 3.75 12.03 -21.15
CA ASP A 335 4.26 12.67 -22.37
C ASP A 335 3.98 11.86 -23.64
N ASN A 336 3.94 10.54 -23.51
CA ASN A 336 3.68 9.61 -24.62
C ASN A 336 2.29 8.93 -24.52
N LEU A 337 1.42 9.42 -23.64
CA LEU A 337 0.08 8.86 -23.47
C LEU A 337 -0.81 9.23 -24.66
N ASP A 338 -1.34 8.23 -25.38
CA ASP A 338 -2.31 8.47 -26.45
C ASP A 338 -3.66 8.92 -25.86
N PRO A 339 -4.13 10.14 -26.15
CA PRO A 339 -5.41 10.63 -25.62
C PRO A 339 -6.63 9.83 -26.09
N LYS A 340 -6.49 9.04 -27.15
CA LYS A 340 -7.52 8.10 -27.58
C LYS A 340 -7.65 6.89 -26.63
N ILE A 341 -6.61 6.62 -25.84
CA ILE A 341 -6.58 5.54 -24.86
C ILE A 341 -6.93 6.09 -23.48
N ALA A 342 -6.18 7.09 -23.01
CA ALA A 342 -6.39 7.67 -21.69
C ALA A 342 -5.93 9.12 -21.62
N VAL A 343 -6.46 9.86 -20.65
CA VAL A 343 -6.06 11.24 -20.36
C VAL A 343 -5.76 11.40 -18.87
N PRO A 344 -4.84 12.32 -18.48
CA PRO A 344 -4.65 12.65 -17.07
C PRO A 344 -5.95 13.12 -16.43
N ALA A 345 -6.27 12.56 -15.27
CA ALA A 345 -7.45 12.91 -14.47
C ALA A 345 -7.08 13.65 -13.19
N PHE A 346 -5.91 13.32 -12.64
CA PHE A 346 -5.40 13.90 -11.40
C PHE A 346 -3.91 14.24 -11.55
N ILE A 347 -3.47 15.34 -10.91
CA ILE A 347 -2.07 15.76 -10.88
C ILE A 347 -1.66 16.14 -9.45
N ASN A 348 -0.41 15.87 -9.10
CA ASN A 348 0.21 16.38 -7.88
C ASN A 348 0.43 17.90 -8.00
N VAL A 349 -0.02 18.67 -7.00
CA VAL A 349 0.09 20.14 -7.04
C VAL A 349 1.53 20.60 -6.81
N ASN A 350 2.35 19.79 -6.11
CA ASN A 350 3.71 20.19 -5.73
C ASN A 350 4.71 20.09 -6.90
N ASP A 351 4.59 19.06 -7.73
CA ASP A 351 5.58 18.75 -8.77
C ASP A 351 4.98 18.46 -10.16
N GLY A 352 3.63 18.43 -10.25
CA GLY A 352 2.93 18.23 -11.52
C GLY A 352 2.92 16.78 -12.02
N THR A 353 3.39 15.81 -11.25
CA THR A 353 3.37 14.40 -11.63
C THR A 353 1.94 13.87 -11.79
N ASN A 354 1.78 12.85 -12.63
CA ASN A 354 0.48 12.20 -12.83
C ASN A 354 0.03 11.48 -11.56
N GLU A 355 -1.21 11.75 -11.16
CA GLU A 355 -1.84 11.16 -9.98
C GLU A 355 -3.09 10.34 -10.35
N GLY A 356 -3.34 10.14 -11.63
CA GLY A 356 -4.41 9.28 -12.07
C GLY A 356 -4.84 9.52 -13.52
N LEU A 357 -5.46 8.51 -14.11
CA LEU A 357 -5.92 8.49 -15.50
C LEU A 357 -7.41 8.20 -15.61
N SER A 358 -8.04 8.77 -16.64
CA SER A 358 -9.37 8.40 -17.11
C SER A 358 -9.27 7.82 -18.51
N TYR A 359 -9.83 6.64 -18.73
CA TYR A 359 -9.70 5.92 -20.01
C TYR A 359 -10.84 6.29 -20.96
N THR A 360 -10.45 6.74 -22.14
CA THR A 360 -11.37 7.28 -23.16
C THR A 360 -12.31 6.20 -23.70
N GLY A 361 -13.62 6.44 -23.63
CA GLY A 361 -14.63 5.47 -24.10
C GLY A 361 -14.75 4.19 -23.29
N LYS A 362 -14.10 4.10 -22.14
CA LYS A 362 -14.15 2.95 -21.23
C LYS A 362 -14.67 3.37 -19.85
N ARG A 363 -15.26 2.44 -19.11
CA ARG A 363 -15.61 2.62 -17.70
C ARG A 363 -14.41 2.28 -16.81
N ILE A 364 -13.29 3.00 -17.01
CA ILE A 364 -12.04 2.76 -16.33
C ILE A 364 -11.47 4.09 -15.83
N PHE A 365 -11.12 4.15 -14.57
CA PHE A 365 -10.30 5.23 -14.01
C PHE A 365 -9.31 4.69 -13.00
N THR A 366 -8.21 5.40 -12.80
CA THR A 366 -7.13 4.96 -11.94
C THR A 366 -6.58 6.13 -11.13
N VAL A 367 -6.05 5.86 -9.95
CA VAL A 367 -5.37 6.85 -9.11
C VAL A 367 -4.05 6.33 -8.59
N GLN A 368 -3.04 7.22 -8.50
CA GLN A 368 -1.74 6.90 -7.95
C GLN A 368 -1.73 6.91 -6.42
N TYR A 369 -2.54 7.76 -5.83
CA TYR A 369 -2.67 7.92 -4.39
C TYR A 369 -3.66 6.91 -3.79
N HIS A 370 -3.77 6.91 -2.45
CA HIS A 370 -4.55 5.95 -1.67
C HIS A 370 -5.89 6.55 -1.19
N PRO A 371 -7.00 6.36 -1.93
CA PRO A 371 -8.31 6.89 -1.54
C PRO A 371 -8.93 6.16 -0.34
N GLU A 372 -8.45 4.95 -0.03
CA GLU A 372 -8.81 4.20 1.17
C GLU A 372 -8.19 4.79 2.44
N ALA A 373 -7.25 5.73 2.31
CA ALA A 373 -6.48 6.36 3.38
C ALA A 373 -5.67 5.34 4.22
N CYS A 374 -5.77 5.38 5.53
CA CYS A 374 -5.11 4.52 6.51
C CYS A 374 -3.61 4.25 6.22
N PRO A 375 -2.71 5.15 6.67
CA PRO A 375 -3.05 6.42 7.34
C PRO A 375 -3.37 7.53 6.35
N GLY A 376 -4.13 8.53 6.79
CA GLY A 376 -4.32 9.77 6.03
C GLY A 376 -5.75 10.27 5.98
N PRO A 377 -5.98 11.39 5.25
CA PRO A 377 -7.29 11.99 5.11
C PRO A 377 -8.22 11.13 4.24
N GLN A 378 -9.51 11.12 4.60
CA GLN A 378 -10.55 10.34 3.94
C GLN A 378 -11.26 11.12 2.81
N ASP A 379 -10.72 12.25 2.39
CA ASP A 379 -11.34 13.17 1.42
C ASP A 379 -11.61 12.51 0.05
N SER A 380 -10.88 11.46 -0.28
CA SER A 380 -10.95 10.76 -1.56
C SER A 380 -11.86 9.52 -1.56
N GLY A 381 -12.52 9.21 -0.45
CA GLY A 381 -13.39 8.04 -0.31
C GLY A 381 -14.54 7.97 -1.33
N TYR A 382 -14.97 9.13 -1.87
CA TYR A 382 -15.98 9.23 -2.92
C TYR A 382 -15.62 8.47 -4.22
N LEU A 383 -14.35 8.15 -4.43
CA LEU A 383 -13.91 7.39 -5.61
C LEU A 383 -14.45 5.95 -5.60
N PHE A 384 -14.63 5.36 -4.41
CA PHE A 384 -15.32 4.07 -4.29
C PHE A 384 -16.79 4.19 -4.66
N ASP A 385 -17.45 5.30 -4.31
CA ASP A 385 -18.85 5.55 -4.68
C ASP A 385 -18.97 5.72 -6.21
N ARG A 386 -18.04 6.48 -6.82
CA ARG A 386 -17.93 6.60 -8.28
C ARG A 386 -17.79 5.23 -8.97
N PHE A 387 -16.97 4.34 -8.44
CA PHE A 387 -16.79 3.01 -8.99
C PHE A 387 -18.08 2.17 -8.91
N ILE A 388 -18.77 2.24 -7.78
CA ILE A 388 -20.07 1.57 -7.59
C ILE A 388 -21.12 2.08 -8.57
N ASP A 389 -21.20 3.39 -8.79
CA ASP A 389 -22.14 3.98 -9.73
C ASP A 389 -21.83 3.52 -11.15
N MET A 390 -20.56 3.44 -11.56
CA MET A 390 -20.17 2.88 -12.87
C MET A 390 -20.63 1.43 -13.07
N MET A 391 -20.58 0.58 -12.01
CA MET A 391 -21.07 -0.79 -12.06
C MET A 391 -22.60 -0.84 -12.19
N LYS A 392 -23.33 -0.01 -11.44
CA LYS A 392 -24.80 0.10 -11.52
C LYS A 392 -25.25 0.53 -12.92
N ASP A 393 -24.66 1.59 -13.46
CA ASP A 393 -24.97 2.11 -14.79
C ASP A 393 -24.78 1.06 -15.89
N LYS A 394 -23.74 0.23 -15.79
CA LYS A 394 -23.53 -0.90 -16.70
C LYS A 394 -24.66 -1.92 -16.59
N LYS A 395 -25.02 -2.30 -15.36
CA LYS A 395 -26.03 -3.31 -15.06
C LYS A 395 -27.42 -2.86 -15.55
N GLU A 396 -27.79 -1.61 -15.34
CA GLU A 396 -29.05 -1.02 -15.80
C GLU A 396 -29.08 -0.78 -17.32
N GLY A 397 -27.96 -0.35 -17.94
CA GLY A 397 -27.85 -0.17 -19.38
C GLY A 397 -27.91 -1.47 -20.17
N GLY A 398 -27.43 -2.59 -19.60
CA GLY A 398 -27.58 -3.92 -20.15
C GLY A 398 -29.03 -4.45 -20.14
N ASN A 399 -29.84 -4.04 -19.16
CA ASN A 399 -31.25 -4.42 -19.06
C ASN A 399 -32.18 -3.63 -20.02
N LYS A 400 -31.72 -2.50 -20.59
CA LYS A 400 -32.53 -1.71 -21.57
C LYS A 400 -32.43 -2.23 -23.01
N ASN A 401 -31.48 -3.15 -23.27
CA ASN A 401 -31.26 -3.72 -24.62
C ASN A 401 -31.53 -5.25 -24.66
N ALA A 402 -32.12 -5.84 -23.62
CA ALA A 402 -32.65 -7.20 -23.56
C ALA A 402 -34.18 -7.14 -23.56
#